data_176c037c58114501e707eb794cfebbc8
#
_entry.id   176c037c58114501e707eb794cfebbc8
#
_cell.length_a   1.000
_cell.length_b   1.000
_cell.length_c   1.000
_cell.angle_alpha   90.00
_cell.angle_beta   90.00
_cell.angle_gamma   90.00
#
_symmetry.space_group_name_H-M   'P 1'
#
loop_
_entity.id
_entity.type
_entity.pdbx_description
1 polymer ?
#
loop_
_entity_poly.entity_id
_entity_poly.type
_entity_poly.pdbx_seq_one_letter_code
_entity_poly.pdbx_strand_id
1 'polypeptide(L)'
;MTLPTLGQMLLGTEGLALLRLAFTADAATRTSRAAEMRCLLARYEAELALQLALPEQELAAGYALWSRTYDAPLRLFPIEEPPVRALMASWAPGRVLDAACGTGRHAAWLAAQGHAVVGVDASPDMLAKARAKVPDGRFEAGDVTALPLPDASVDAALCALALVHIAELRPALAELARVVRPGGHIVISDVHPFLVTLGWQAQFRTEAGGAAFIRLHAHQVSHYAQAALAAGLAVLDMQEPPLTAEAAVTVAQVPLPEANAAAWAGLPGVLVWELARPAGP
;
A
#
# COMPACT_ATOMS: atom_id res chain seq x y z
N MET A 1 5.58 -11.53 -20.11
CA MET A 1 4.77 -10.32 -20.38
C MET A 1 5.69 -9.22 -20.91
N THR A 2 5.27 -8.49 -21.94
CA THR A 2 6.01 -7.31 -22.43
C THR A 2 5.69 -6.13 -21.51
N LEU A 3 6.71 -5.42 -21.07
CA LEU A 3 6.56 -4.20 -20.27
C LEU A 3 5.94 -3.08 -21.13
N PRO A 4 5.16 -2.16 -20.52
CA PRO A 4 4.61 -1.02 -21.25
C PRO A 4 5.72 -0.09 -21.73
N THR A 5 5.44 0.64 -22.80
CA THR A 5 6.31 1.76 -23.23
C THR A 5 6.00 3.02 -22.41
N LEU A 6 6.95 3.95 -22.40
CA LEU A 6 6.75 5.26 -21.79
C LEU A 6 5.52 5.96 -22.41
N GLY A 7 5.39 5.89 -23.75
CA GLY A 7 4.25 6.49 -24.47
C GLY A 7 2.90 5.93 -24.03
N GLN A 8 2.80 4.61 -23.84
CA GLN A 8 1.57 3.98 -23.36
C GLN A 8 1.17 4.49 -21.97
N MET A 9 2.15 4.64 -21.06
CA MET A 9 1.88 5.17 -19.72
C MET A 9 1.44 6.64 -19.75
N LEU A 10 2.10 7.47 -20.56
CA LEU A 10 1.76 8.89 -20.67
C LEU A 10 0.38 9.10 -21.32
N LEU A 11 0.09 8.39 -22.42
CA LEU A 11 -1.21 8.45 -23.09
C LEU A 11 -2.35 7.95 -22.21
N GLY A 12 -2.10 6.87 -21.43
CA GLY A 12 -3.06 6.36 -20.46
C GLY A 12 -3.39 7.39 -19.38
N THR A 13 -2.39 8.10 -18.87
CA THR A 13 -2.56 9.18 -17.88
C THR A 13 -3.38 10.35 -18.45
N GLU A 14 -3.06 10.81 -19.66
CA GLU A 14 -3.83 11.85 -20.34
C GLU A 14 -5.27 11.41 -20.64
N GLY A 15 -5.46 10.16 -21.04
CA GLY A 15 -6.79 9.60 -21.28
C GLY A 15 -7.65 9.59 -20.02
N LEU A 16 -7.09 9.19 -18.89
CA LEU A 16 -7.76 9.23 -17.60
C LEU A 16 -8.05 10.67 -17.14
N ALA A 17 -7.10 11.58 -17.31
CA ALA A 17 -7.28 12.99 -17.01
C ALA A 17 -8.43 13.59 -17.84
N LEU A 18 -8.46 13.36 -19.15
CA LEU A 18 -9.51 13.82 -20.03
C LEU A 18 -10.88 13.28 -19.66
N LEU A 19 -10.98 11.98 -19.37
CA LEU A 19 -12.21 11.34 -18.94
C LEU A 19 -12.76 11.98 -17.66
N ARG A 20 -11.92 12.20 -16.67
CA ARG A 20 -12.30 12.82 -15.39
C ARG A 20 -12.71 14.30 -15.55
N LEU A 21 -12.07 15.01 -16.45
CA LEU A 21 -12.33 16.43 -16.71
C LEU A 21 -13.49 16.65 -17.69
N ALA A 22 -14.03 15.60 -18.32
CA ALA A 22 -14.99 15.72 -19.41
C ALA A 22 -16.23 16.58 -19.07
N PHE A 23 -16.74 16.47 -17.84
CA PHE A 23 -17.93 17.17 -17.38
C PHE A 23 -17.66 18.27 -16.33
N THR A 24 -16.43 18.37 -15.82
CA THR A 24 -16.10 19.24 -14.69
C THR A 24 -15.18 20.40 -15.05
N ALA A 25 -14.36 20.25 -16.11
CA ALA A 25 -13.43 21.29 -16.52
C ALA A 25 -14.03 22.22 -17.60
N ASP A 26 -13.44 23.40 -17.74
CA ASP A 26 -13.74 24.32 -18.85
C ASP A 26 -13.22 23.81 -20.22
N ALA A 27 -13.64 24.45 -21.29
CA ALA A 27 -13.26 24.06 -22.65
C ALA A 27 -11.75 24.22 -22.90
N ALA A 28 -11.10 25.24 -22.29
CA ALA A 28 -9.69 25.52 -22.49
C ALA A 28 -8.84 24.40 -21.90
N THR A 29 -9.15 23.95 -20.66
CA THR A 29 -8.48 22.84 -19.99
C THR A 29 -8.60 21.54 -20.79
N ARG A 30 -9.80 21.19 -21.25
CA ARG A 30 -10.00 19.98 -22.08
C ARG A 30 -9.24 20.06 -23.40
N THR A 31 -9.22 21.23 -24.04
CA THR A 31 -8.48 21.46 -25.30
C THR A 31 -6.97 21.32 -25.08
N SER A 32 -6.45 21.83 -23.96
CA SER A 32 -5.03 21.67 -23.58
C SER A 32 -4.65 20.20 -23.45
N ARG A 33 -5.43 19.40 -22.70
CA ARG A 33 -5.18 17.95 -22.56
C ARG A 33 -5.20 17.23 -23.92
N ALA A 34 -6.18 17.53 -24.78
CA ALA A 34 -6.25 16.95 -26.11
C ALA A 34 -5.08 17.37 -27.02
N ALA A 35 -4.57 18.60 -26.86
CA ALA A 35 -3.39 19.06 -27.59
C ALA A 35 -2.12 18.30 -27.10
N GLU A 36 -1.96 18.08 -25.80
CA GLU A 36 -0.85 17.33 -25.24
C GLU A 36 -0.85 15.88 -25.71
N MET A 37 -2.02 15.22 -25.74
CA MET A 37 -2.16 13.87 -26.33
C MET A 37 -1.71 13.84 -27.80
N ARG A 38 -2.05 14.83 -28.61
CA ARG A 38 -1.58 14.90 -30.02
C ARG A 38 -0.07 15.00 -30.11
N CYS A 39 0.55 15.80 -29.23
CA CYS A 39 2.01 15.90 -29.16
C CYS A 39 2.66 14.57 -28.75
N LEU A 40 2.07 13.87 -27.79
CA LEU A 40 2.55 12.54 -27.38
C LEU A 40 2.44 11.53 -28.53
N LEU A 41 1.31 11.50 -29.23
CA LEU A 41 1.10 10.60 -30.38
C LEU A 41 2.10 10.89 -31.51
N ALA A 42 2.38 12.16 -31.81
CA ALA A 42 3.35 12.54 -32.82
C ALA A 42 4.78 12.10 -32.52
N ARG A 43 5.12 11.93 -31.23
CA ARG A 43 6.43 11.49 -30.75
C ARG A 43 6.50 10.00 -30.42
N TYR A 44 5.35 9.30 -30.52
CA TYR A 44 5.22 7.95 -29.96
C TYR A 44 6.22 6.96 -30.53
N GLU A 45 6.30 6.88 -31.88
CA GLU A 45 7.19 5.90 -32.54
C GLU A 45 8.67 6.27 -32.46
N ALA A 46 8.99 7.55 -32.40
CA ALA A 46 10.37 8.03 -32.42
C ALA A 46 11.02 8.07 -31.04
N GLU A 47 10.31 8.51 -30.02
CA GLU A 47 10.89 8.82 -28.71
C GLU A 47 10.27 8.03 -27.57
N LEU A 48 8.98 7.67 -27.68
CA LEU A 48 8.19 7.11 -26.60
C LEU A 48 7.92 5.60 -26.75
N ALA A 49 8.40 4.97 -27.82
CA ALA A 49 8.24 3.53 -28.05
C ALA A 49 9.18 2.67 -27.19
N LEU A 50 10.11 3.30 -26.46
CA LEU A 50 11.03 2.59 -25.59
C LEU A 50 10.28 1.91 -24.44
N GLN A 51 10.55 0.63 -24.23
CA GLN A 51 10.05 -0.09 -23.07
C GLN A 51 10.62 0.51 -21.78
N LEU A 52 9.78 0.59 -20.77
CA LEU A 52 10.24 1.01 -19.45
C LEU A 52 11.20 -0.04 -18.89
N ALA A 53 12.38 0.38 -18.46
CA ALA A 53 13.34 -0.47 -17.73
C ALA A 53 12.85 -0.68 -16.29
N LEU A 54 11.77 -1.44 -16.14
CA LEU A 54 11.07 -1.67 -14.87
C LEU A 54 10.81 -3.18 -14.70
N PRO A 55 11.86 -4.00 -14.42
CA PRO A 55 11.71 -5.44 -14.28
C PRO A 55 10.80 -5.80 -13.10
N GLU A 56 9.94 -6.80 -13.32
CA GLU A 56 9.15 -7.42 -12.26
C GLU A 56 10.06 -8.26 -11.38
N GLN A 57 9.86 -8.16 -10.07
CA GLN A 57 10.55 -8.97 -9.07
C GLN A 57 9.55 -9.88 -8.37
N GLU A 58 9.98 -11.11 -8.08
CA GLU A 58 9.28 -11.96 -7.15
C GLU A 58 9.25 -11.33 -5.76
N LEU A 59 8.20 -11.60 -4.97
CA LEU A 59 7.92 -10.92 -3.71
C LEU A 59 9.14 -10.89 -2.78
N ALA A 60 9.71 -12.05 -2.46
CA ALA A 60 10.85 -12.14 -1.54
C ALA A 60 12.10 -11.43 -2.07
N ALA A 61 12.47 -11.67 -3.34
CA ALA A 61 13.60 -11.03 -3.98
C ALA A 61 13.41 -9.52 -4.13
N GLY A 62 12.20 -9.09 -4.45
CA GLY A 62 11.83 -7.69 -4.57
C GLY A 62 12.00 -6.95 -3.24
N TYR A 63 11.50 -7.51 -2.13
CA TYR A 63 11.67 -6.91 -0.81
C TYR A 63 13.10 -6.95 -0.30
N ALA A 64 13.89 -7.97 -0.62
CA ALA A 64 15.33 -8.00 -0.32
C ALA A 64 16.07 -6.84 -1.01
N LEU A 65 15.74 -6.54 -2.27
CA LEU A 65 16.28 -5.39 -2.99
C LEU A 65 15.75 -4.07 -2.42
N TRP A 66 14.44 -4.00 -2.21
CA TRP A 66 13.78 -2.77 -1.77
C TRP A 66 14.16 -2.38 -0.34
N SER A 67 14.45 -3.35 0.51
CA SER A 67 14.84 -3.11 1.91
C SER A 67 15.92 -2.04 2.05
N ARG A 68 16.83 -1.94 1.08
CA ARG A 68 17.95 -0.99 1.09
C ARG A 68 17.51 0.48 0.96
N THR A 69 16.40 0.72 0.25
CA THR A 69 15.87 2.05 -0.05
C THR A 69 14.47 2.29 0.54
N TYR A 70 13.89 1.31 1.24
CA TYR A 70 12.49 1.32 1.69
C TYR A 70 12.16 2.50 2.62
N ASP A 71 13.10 2.91 3.45
CA ASP A 71 12.91 4.02 4.39
C ASP A 71 13.03 5.42 3.74
N ALA A 72 13.28 5.49 2.43
CA ALA A 72 13.16 6.75 1.70
C ALA A 72 11.67 7.19 1.67
N PRO A 73 11.39 8.50 1.51
CA PRO A 73 10.02 8.99 1.45
C PRO A 73 9.19 8.26 0.38
N LEU A 74 8.20 7.48 0.80
CA LEU A 74 7.23 6.83 -0.07
C LEU A 74 5.95 7.65 -0.08
N ARG A 75 5.33 7.76 -1.26
CA ARG A 75 4.20 8.67 -1.50
C ARG A 75 2.93 8.33 -0.75
N LEU A 76 2.72 7.05 -0.47
CA LEU A 76 1.53 6.61 0.25
C LEU A 76 1.65 6.79 1.76
N PHE A 77 2.86 6.86 2.33
CA PHE A 77 3.03 7.00 3.78
C PHE A 77 2.38 8.27 4.34
N PRO A 78 2.54 9.46 3.74
CA PRO A 78 1.85 10.67 4.24
C PRO A 78 0.32 10.59 4.18
N ILE A 79 -0.24 9.69 3.36
CA ILE A 79 -1.68 9.50 3.23
C ILE A 79 -2.15 8.40 4.18
N GLU A 80 -1.37 7.35 4.34
CA GLU A 80 -1.70 6.16 5.12
C GLU A 80 -1.50 6.37 6.63
N GLU A 81 -0.37 6.94 7.04
CA GLU A 81 0.00 7.05 8.44
C GLU A 81 -0.99 7.84 9.32
N PRO A 82 -1.52 9.01 8.90
CA PRO A 82 -2.40 9.78 9.75
C PRO A 82 -3.69 9.03 10.14
N PRO A 83 -4.49 8.47 9.22
CA PRO A 83 -5.69 7.74 9.58
C PRO A 83 -5.41 6.46 10.37
N VAL A 84 -4.38 5.69 10.01
CA VAL A 84 -3.97 4.48 10.73
C VAL A 84 -3.57 4.82 12.16
N ARG A 85 -2.74 5.83 12.36
CA ARG A 85 -2.31 6.27 13.70
C ARG A 85 -3.46 6.85 14.52
N ALA A 86 -4.40 7.55 13.89
CA ALA A 86 -5.58 8.08 14.58
C ALA A 86 -6.45 6.96 15.16
N LEU A 87 -6.67 5.86 14.42
CA LEU A 87 -7.39 4.70 14.91
C LEU A 87 -6.67 4.01 16.07
N MET A 88 -5.36 3.85 15.97
CA MET A 88 -4.54 3.20 17.00
C MET A 88 -4.28 4.08 18.23
N ALA A 89 -4.43 5.41 18.13
CA ALA A 89 -4.14 6.34 19.23
C ALA A 89 -5.05 6.14 20.45
N SER A 90 -6.22 5.53 20.27
CA SER A 90 -7.17 5.20 21.35
C SER A 90 -6.85 3.89 22.07
N TRP A 91 -5.89 3.10 21.58
CA TRP A 91 -5.55 1.81 22.17
C TRP A 91 -4.86 1.99 23.51
N ALA A 92 -5.34 1.30 24.53
CA ALA A 92 -4.63 1.24 25.81
C ALA A 92 -3.25 0.56 25.63
N PRO A 93 -2.19 1.01 26.34
CA PRO A 93 -0.91 0.33 26.30
C PRO A 93 -1.05 -1.17 26.52
N GLY A 94 -0.50 -1.96 25.63
CA GLY A 94 -0.65 -3.41 25.62
C GLY A 94 0.31 -4.05 24.63
N ARG A 95 0.17 -5.36 24.43
CA ARG A 95 0.96 -6.12 23.47
C ARG A 95 0.33 -6.03 22.09
N VAL A 96 1.03 -5.39 21.15
CA VAL A 96 0.51 -5.12 19.79
C VAL A 96 1.35 -5.84 18.75
N LEU A 97 0.67 -6.54 17.85
CA LEU A 97 1.28 -7.14 16.66
C LEU A 97 1.36 -6.11 15.54
N ASP A 98 2.53 -5.96 14.94
CA ASP A 98 2.74 -5.34 13.63
C ASP A 98 3.00 -6.50 12.64
N ALA A 99 1.95 -6.93 11.92
CA ALA A 99 1.98 -8.04 10.98
C ALA A 99 2.46 -7.56 9.62
N ALA A 100 3.44 -8.24 9.01
CA ALA A 100 4.21 -7.78 7.87
C ALA A 100 4.86 -6.39 8.16
N CYS A 101 5.58 -6.32 9.29
CA CYS A 101 6.07 -5.06 9.87
C CYS A 101 7.11 -4.33 9.02
N GLY A 102 7.64 -4.96 7.97
CA GLY A 102 8.67 -4.38 7.11
C GLY A 102 9.89 -3.91 7.92
N THR A 103 10.31 -2.68 7.67
CA THR A 103 11.42 -2.04 8.40
C THR A 103 11.04 -1.52 9.79
N GLY A 104 9.83 -1.80 10.28
CA GLY A 104 9.38 -1.39 11.62
C GLY A 104 8.89 0.06 11.72
N ARG A 105 8.35 0.64 10.64
CA ARG A 105 7.84 2.02 10.61
C ARG A 105 6.72 2.24 11.64
N HIS A 106 5.71 1.39 11.65
CA HIS A 106 4.63 1.43 12.62
C HIS A 106 5.04 0.85 13.97
N ALA A 107 5.88 -0.19 13.98
CA ALA A 107 6.47 -0.73 15.20
C ALA A 107 7.16 0.34 16.04
N ALA A 108 7.93 1.24 15.42
CA ALA A 108 8.58 2.34 16.11
C ALA A 108 7.58 3.35 16.69
N TRP A 109 6.51 3.66 15.94
CA TRP A 109 5.46 4.54 16.45
C TRP A 109 4.70 3.89 17.62
N LEU A 110 4.32 2.62 17.51
CA LEU A 110 3.65 1.86 18.59
C LEU A 110 4.49 1.80 19.87
N ALA A 111 5.79 1.53 19.73
CA ALA A 111 6.72 1.52 20.87
C ALA A 111 6.80 2.90 21.54
N ALA A 112 6.81 3.99 20.77
CA ALA A 112 6.79 5.35 21.29
C ALA A 112 5.46 5.69 22.00
N GLN A 113 4.35 5.00 21.68
CA GLN A 113 3.07 5.10 22.42
C GLN A 113 3.03 4.21 23.69
N GLY A 114 4.10 3.50 24.02
CA GLY A 114 4.20 2.65 25.20
C GLY A 114 3.67 1.21 25.03
N HIS A 115 3.47 0.77 23.78
CA HIS A 115 3.07 -0.62 23.53
C HIS A 115 4.27 -1.57 23.55
N ALA A 116 4.05 -2.79 24.02
CA ALA A 116 4.97 -3.92 23.84
C ALA A 116 4.79 -4.49 22.42
N VAL A 117 5.73 -4.18 21.52
CA VAL A 117 5.60 -4.50 20.09
C VAL A 117 6.11 -5.91 19.79
N VAL A 118 5.30 -6.66 19.06
CA VAL A 118 5.68 -7.89 18.35
C VAL A 118 5.58 -7.63 16.86
N GLY A 119 6.69 -7.72 16.13
CA GLY A 119 6.73 -7.60 14.67
C GLY A 119 6.90 -8.95 14.01
N VAL A 120 6.16 -9.22 12.95
CA VAL A 120 6.32 -10.41 12.11
C VAL A 120 6.51 -9.96 10.67
N ASP A 121 7.52 -10.48 9.98
CA ASP A 121 7.74 -10.22 8.55
C ASP A 121 8.41 -11.44 7.89
N ALA A 122 8.14 -11.66 6.62
CA ALA A 122 8.74 -12.75 5.87
C ALA A 122 10.19 -12.44 5.42
N SER A 123 10.58 -11.16 5.38
CA SER A 123 11.88 -10.71 4.91
C SER A 123 12.89 -10.54 6.05
N PRO A 124 13.98 -11.34 6.09
CA PRO A 124 15.04 -11.15 7.09
C PRO A 124 15.71 -9.77 7.03
N ASP A 125 15.84 -9.20 5.82
CA ASP A 125 16.46 -7.88 5.62
C ASP A 125 15.58 -6.76 6.19
N MET A 126 14.25 -6.89 6.06
CA MET A 126 13.30 -5.98 6.68
C MET A 126 13.35 -6.09 8.22
N LEU A 127 13.33 -7.31 8.75
CA LEU A 127 13.40 -7.57 10.19
C LEU A 127 14.71 -7.04 10.81
N ALA A 128 15.83 -7.11 10.10
CA ALA A 128 17.10 -6.55 10.59
C ALA A 128 16.97 -5.03 10.85
N LYS A 129 16.28 -4.31 9.97
CA LYS A 129 16.02 -2.87 10.14
C LYS A 129 15.01 -2.60 11.24
N ALA A 130 13.95 -3.41 11.34
CA ALA A 130 12.95 -3.28 12.39
C ALA A 130 13.57 -3.44 13.78
N ARG A 131 14.44 -4.44 13.97
CA ARG A 131 15.19 -4.67 15.22
C ARG A 131 16.11 -3.48 15.56
N ALA A 132 16.73 -2.89 14.56
CA ALA A 132 17.57 -1.71 14.77
C ALA A 132 16.77 -0.47 15.20
N LYS A 133 15.53 -0.30 14.66
CA LYS A 133 14.64 0.83 15.02
C LYS A 133 13.97 0.66 16.38
N VAL A 134 13.65 -0.58 16.76
CA VAL A 134 12.92 -0.89 18.00
C VAL A 134 13.67 -2.03 18.74
N PRO A 135 14.80 -1.72 19.41
CA PRO A 135 15.62 -2.73 20.04
C PRO A 135 14.90 -3.57 21.11
N ASP A 136 13.93 -2.96 21.79
CA ASP A 136 13.13 -3.61 22.84
C ASP A 136 11.92 -4.39 22.26
N GLY A 137 11.68 -4.32 20.95
CA GLY A 137 10.62 -5.06 20.25
C GLY A 137 11.00 -6.52 20.02
N ARG A 138 10.00 -7.39 20.01
CA ARG A 138 10.17 -8.78 19.59
C ARG A 138 9.88 -8.92 18.10
N PHE A 139 10.86 -9.37 17.30
CA PHE A 139 10.71 -9.52 15.86
C PHE A 139 10.98 -10.97 15.41
N GLU A 140 10.01 -11.57 14.74
CA GLU A 140 10.04 -12.96 14.27
C GLU A 140 9.85 -13.06 12.76
N ALA A 141 10.55 -14.01 12.14
CA ALA A 141 10.29 -14.36 10.75
C ALA A 141 9.00 -15.17 10.67
N GLY A 142 8.11 -14.79 9.75
CA GLY A 142 6.84 -15.47 9.56
C GLY A 142 6.03 -14.89 8.42
N ASP A 143 5.02 -15.64 8.00
CA ASP A 143 4.06 -15.25 6.98
C ASP A 143 2.77 -14.75 7.65
N VAL A 144 2.16 -13.69 7.11
CA VAL A 144 0.89 -13.15 7.62
C VAL A 144 -0.27 -14.16 7.52
N THR A 145 -0.15 -15.15 6.62
CA THR A 145 -1.13 -16.23 6.45
C THR A 145 -0.91 -17.43 7.39
N ALA A 146 0.19 -17.40 8.17
CA ALA A 146 0.57 -18.43 9.16
C ALA A 146 1.46 -17.81 10.25
N LEU A 147 0.85 -16.95 11.09
CA LEU A 147 1.57 -16.19 12.10
C LEU A 147 2.19 -17.10 13.18
N PRO A 148 3.50 -16.94 13.50
CA PRO A 148 4.19 -17.77 14.50
C PRO A 148 3.85 -17.36 15.95
N LEU A 149 2.58 -17.05 16.20
CA LEU A 149 2.08 -16.58 17.49
C LEU A 149 0.95 -17.48 18.00
N PRO A 150 0.85 -17.68 19.32
CA PRO A 150 -0.28 -18.38 19.92
C PRO A 150 -1.61 -17.66 19.72
N ASP A 151 -2.71 -18.39 19.86
CA ASP A 151 -4.06 -17.81 19.87
C ASP A 151 -4.20 -16.79 21.01
N ALA A 152 -4.94 -15.71 20.71
CA ALA A 152 -5.27 -14.67 21.70
C ALA A 152 -4.04 -14.12 22.47
N SER A 153 -2.88 -14.03 21.82
CA SER A 153 -1.60 -13.68 22.46
C SER A 153 -1.26 -12.19 22.37
N VAL A 154 -2.05 -11.39 21.64
CA VAL A 154 -1.87 -9.94 21.52
C VAL A 154 -3.17 -9.20 21.79
N ASP A 155 -3.07 -7.97 22.27
CA ASP A 155 -4.22 -7.11 22.60
C ASP A 155 -4.84 -6.49 21.37
N ALA A 156 -3.99 -6.13 20.38
CA ALA A 156 -4.39 -5.58 19.10
C ALA A 156 -3.38 -5.96 18.01
N ALA A 157 -3.76 -5.75 16.75
CA ALA A 157 -2.88 -5.98 15.61
C ALA A 157 -3.01 -4.87 14.56
N LEU A 158 -1.90 -4.61 13.88
CA LEU A 158 -1.82 -3.81 12.66
C LEU A 158 -1.30 -4.70 11.53
N CYS A 159 -1.82 -4.49 10.31
CA CYS A 159 -1.26 -5.02 9.07
C CYS A 159 -1.31 -3.91 8.01
N ALA A 160 -0.18 -3.31 7.67
CA ALA A 160 -0.12 -2.10 6.88
C ALA A 160 0.57 -2.30 5.53
N LEU A 161 -0.13 -1.98 4.43
CA LEU A 161 0.34 -2.01 3.04
C LEU A 161 0.94 -3.36 2.62
N ALA A 162 0.34 -4.47 3.09
CA ALA A 162 0.89 -5.80 2.93
C ALA A 162 -0.04 -6.79 2.22
N LEU A 163 -1.34 -6.74 2.50
CA LEU A 163 -2.28 -7.77 2.00
C LEU A 163 -2.48 -7.71 0.49
N VAL A 164 -2.21 -6.57 -0.14
CA VAL A 164 -2.20 -6.42 -1.59
C VAL A 164 -1.13 -7.29 -2.28
N HIS A 165 -0.17 -7.84 -1.53
CA HIS A 165 0.88 -8.73 -2.03
C HIS A 165 0.52 -10.22 -1.98
N ILE A 166 -0.61 -10.59 -1.38
CA ILE A 166 -1.05 -11.98 -1.29
C ILE A 166 -2.29 -12.21 -2.16
N ALA A 167 -2.39 -13.40 -2.74
CA ALA A 167 -3.50 -13.73 -3.63
C ALA A 167 -4.83 -13.94 -2.89
N GLU A 168 -4.78 -14.47 -1.67
CA GLU A 168 -5.94 -14.86 -0.88
C GLU A 168 -5.95 -14.14 0.47
N LEU A 169 -6.97 -13.30 0.72
CA LEU A 169 -7.07 -12.52 1.96
C LEU A 169 -7.52 -13.35 3.17
N ARG A 170 -8.34 -14.38 2.94
CA ARG A 170 -8.99 -15.14 4.04
C ARG A 170 -8.01 -15.75 5.04
N PRO A 171 -6.91 -16.42 4.63
CA PRO A 171 -5.94 -16.96 5.59
C PRO A 171 -5.33 -15.88 6.49
N ALA A 172 -4.96 -14.73 5.92
CA ALA A 172 -4.36 -13.64 6.68
C ALA A 172 -5.35 -13.04 7.69
N LEU A 173 -6.60 -12.79 7.27
CA LEU A 173 -7.63 -12.26 8.19
C LEU A 173 -7.98 -13.27 9.30
N ALA A 174 -7.98 -14.58 8.98
CA ALA A 174 -8.19 -15.63 9.98
C ALA A 174 -7.04 -15.68 11.01
N GLU A 175 -5.80 -15.54 10.57
CA GLU A 175 -4.64 -15.49 11.46
C GLU A 175 -4.63 -14.23 12.34
N LEU A 176 -4.92 -13.05 11.77
CA LEU A 176 -5.07 -11.82 12.57
C LEU A 176 -6.18 -11.97 13.62
N ALA A 177 -7.32 -12.55 13.24
CA ALA A 177 -8.41 -12.84 14.19
C ALA A 177 -8.00 -13.85 15.26
N ARG A 178 -7.22 -14.88 14.90
CA ARG A 178 -6.77 -15.93 15.83
C ARG A 178 -5.85 -15.39 16.93
N VAL A 179 -4.86 -14.57 16.54
CA VAL A 179 -3.82 -14.10 17.46
C VAL A 179 -4.26 -12.94 18.35
N VAL A 180 -5.21 -12.10 17.89
CA VAL A 180 -5.78 -11.01 18.69
C VAL A 180 -6.77 -11.59 19.69
N ARG A 181 -6.71 -11.17 20.96
CA ARG A 181 -7.64 -11.63 22.01
C ARG A 181 -9.10 -11.20 21.72
N PRO A 182 -10.11 -11.90 22.24
CA PRO A 182 -11.50 -11.43 22.20
C PRO A 182 -11.63 -10.02 22.79
N GLY A 183 -12.35 -9.15 22.12
CA GLY A 183 -12.49 -7.72 22.43
C GLY A 183 -11.33 -6.86 21.95
N GLY A 184 -10.33 -7.43 21.27
CA GLY A 184 -9.21 -6.68 20.70
C GLY A 184 -9.51 -6.11 19.33
N HIS A 185 -8.68 -5.14 18.91
CA HIS A 185 -8.82 -4.40 17.66
C HIS A 185 -7.78 -4.81 16.62
N ILE A 186 -8.13 -4.68 15.35
CA ILE A 186 -7.24 -4.90 14.23
C ILE A 186 -7.38 -3.71 13.29
N VAL A 187 -6.27 -3.07 12.94
CA VAL A 187 -6.22 -2.06 11.88
C VAL A 187 -5.53 -2.65 10.68
N ILE A 188 -6.11 -2.48 9.51
CA ILE A 188 -5.52 -2.90 8.23
C ILE A 188 -5.48 -1.67 7.33
N SER A 189 -4.33 -1.42 6.69
CA SER A 189 -4.25 -0.49 5.58
C SER A 189 -3.69 -1.18 4.35
N ASP A 190 -4.11 -0.71 3.16
CA ASP A 190 -3.56 -1.24 1.92
C ASP A 190 -3.63 -0.21 0.77
N VAL A 191 -2.87 -0.44 -0.29
CA VAL A 191 -3.05 0.31 -1.54
C VAL A 191 -4.48 0.11 -2.00
N HIS A 192 -5.17 1.22 -2.30
CA HIS A 192 -6.59 1.11 -2.63
C HIS A 192 -6.81 0.22 -3.86
N PRO A 193 -7.72 -0.77 -3.81
CA PRO A 193 -8.00 -1.70 -4.88
C PRO A 193 -8.29 -1.04 -6.24
N PHE A 194 -8.90 0.14 -6.22
CA PHE A 194 -9.18 0.90 -7.43
C PHE A 194 -7.90 1.29 -8.18
N LEU A 195 -6.84 1.71 -7.47
CA LEU A 195 -5.56 2.04 -8.09
C LEU A 195 -4.90 0.81 -8.71
N VAL A 196 -4.94 -0.33 -8.02
CA VAL A 196 -4.40 -1.60 -8.52
C VAL A 196 -5.15 -2.03 -9.79
N THR A 197 -6.47 -1.88 -9.82
CA THR A 197 -7.30 -2.13 -11.01
C THR A 197 -6.93 -1.22 -12.18
N LEU A 198 -6.51 0.02 -11.90
CA LEU A 198 -6.00 0.96 -12.91
C LEU A 198 -4.52 0.73 -13.27
N GLY A 199 -3.90 -0.34 -12.79
CA GLY A 199 -2.56 -0.75 -13.17
C GLY A 199 -1.43 -0.28 -12.23
N TRP A 200 -1.74 0.27 -11.06
CA TRP A 200 -0.71 0.59 -10.07
C TRP A 200 -0.03 -0.68 -9.58
N GLN A 201 1.31 -0.57 -9.40
CA GLN A 201 2.17 -1.63 -8.89
C GLN A 201 3.11 -1.07 -7.82
N ALA A 202 3.64 -1.93 -6.96
CA ALA A 202 4.63 -1.55 -5.96
C ALA A 202 5.99 -1.27 -6.62
N GLN A 203 6.15 -0.06 -7.15
CA GLN A 203 7.38 0.38 -7.81
C GLN A 203 8.37 0.94 -6.79
N PHE A 204 9.64 0.59 -6.93
CA PHE A 204 10.71 1.05 -6.05
C PHE A 204 11.99 1.33 -6.82
N ARG A 205 12.87 2.16 -6.22
CA ARG A 205 14.22 2.38 -6.72
C ARG A 205 15.18 1.38 -6.11
N THR A 206 16.07 0.86 -6.93
CA THR A 206 17.18 0.03 -6.45
C THR A 206 18.34 0.91 -6.01
N GLU A 207 19.22 0.40 -5.16
CA GLU A 207 20.44 1.09 -4.73
C GLU A 207 21.36 1.48 -5.90
N ALA A 208 21.34 0.68 -6.98
CA ALA A 208 22.09 0.97 -8.22
C ALA A 208 21.46 2.10 -9.07
N GLY A 209 20.40 2.77 -8.59
CA GLY A 209 19.73 3.88 -9.28
C GLY A 209 18.71 3.44 -10.34
N GLY A 210 18.52 2.14 -10.58
CA GLY A 210 17.46 1.60 -11.42
C GLY A 210 16.11 1.62 -10.71
N ALA A 211 15.09 1.12 -11.40
CA ALA A 211 13.76 0.91 -10.83
C ALA A 211 13.28 -0.53 -11.07
N ALA A 212 12.45 -1.04 -10.18
CA ALA A 212 11.81 -2.34 -10.31
C ALA A 212 10.39 -2.28 -9.73
N PHE A 213 9.61 -3.33 -9.91
CA PHE A 213 8.31 -3.42 -9.26
C PHE A 213 8.02 -4.83 -8.74
N ILE A 214 7.17 -4.89 -7.72
CA ILE A 214 6.53 -6.11 -7.24
C ILE A 214 5.07 -6.04 -7.63
N ARG A 215 4.54 -7.13 -8.18
CA ARG A 215 3.15 -7.21 -8.61
C ARG A 215 2.21 -7.13 -7.41
N LEU A 216 1.13 -6.36 -7.57
CA LEU A 216 0.03 -6.27 -6.63
C LEU A 216 -1.15 -7.11 -7.12
N HIS A 217 -1.89 -7.71 -6.20
CA HIS A 217 -3.13 -8.40 -6.49
C HIS A 217 -4.31 -7.43 -6.49
N ALA A 218 -5.09 -7.44 -7.57
CA ALA A 218 -6.26 -6.58 -7.73
C ALA A 218 -7.45 -7.11 -6.92
N HIS A 219 -7.40 -7.00 -5.60
CA HIS A 219 -8.56 -7.28 -4.74
C HIS A 219 -9.66 -6.24 -5.00
N GLN A 220 -10.84 -6.52 -4.49
CA GLN A 220 -11.90 -5.52 -4.38
C GLN A 220 -12.13 -5.18 -2.90
N VAL A 221 -12.68 -4.01 -2.60
CA VAL A 221 -13.04 -3.63 -1.23
C VAL A 221 -13.93 -4.69 -0.58
N SER A 222 -14.86 -5.28 -1.36
CA SER A 222 -15.73 -6.37 -0.91
C SER A 222 -14.97 -7.64 -0.52
N HIS A 223 -13.80 -7.92 -1.11
CA HIS A 223 -13.00 -9.11 -0.75
C HIS A 223 -12.44 -8.96 0.67
N TYR A 224 -11.99 -7.76 1.07
CA TYR A 224 -11.57 -7.48 2.45
C TYR A 224 -12.73 -7.67 3.43
N ALA A 225 -13.89 -7.07 3.13
CA ALA A 225 -15.09 -7.22 3.98
C ALA A 225 -15.51 -8.70 4.12
N GLN A 226 -15.56 -9.45 3.03
CA GLN A 226 -15.91 -10.88 3.05
C GLN A 226 -14.90 -11.71 3.84
N ALA A 227 -13.60 -11.41 3.72
CA ALA A 227 -12.55 -12.10 4.47
C ALA A 227 -12.65 -11.79 5.98
N ALA A 228 -12.91 -10.54 6.35
CA ALA A 228 -13.12 -10.12 7.74
C ALA A 228 -14.34 -10.83 8.35
N LEU A 229 -15.48 -10.82 7.66
CA LEU A 229 -16.70 -11.50 8.10
C LEU A 229 -16.49 -13.01 8.23
N ALA A 230 -15.79 -13.65 7.28
CA ALA A 230 -15.48 -15.08 7.34
C ALA A 230 -14.54 -15.43 8.51
N ALA A 231 -13.70 -14.50 8.95
CA ALA A 231 -12.85 -14.63 10.14
C ALA A 231 -13.60 -14.31 11.45
N GLY A 232 -14.90 -14.01 11.40
CA GLY A 232 -15.70 -13.64 12.57
C GLY A 232 -15.39 -12.24 13.13
N LEU A 233 -14.79 -11.37 12.33
CA LEU A 233 -14.47 -10.01 12.73
C LEU A 233 -15.65 -9.07 12.46
N ALA A 234 -15.86 -8.10 13.35
CA ALA A 234 -16.79 -7.00 13.15
C ALA A 234 -16.06 -5.82 12.50
N VAL A 235 -16.67 -5.21 11.49
CA VAL A 235 -16.18 -3.96 10.88
C VAL A 235 -16.64 -2.80 11.76
N LEU A 236 -15.71 -1.99 12.25
CA LEU A 236 -16.00 -0.80 13.07
C LEU A 236 -15.92 0.47 12.22
N ASP A 237 -14.90 0.58 11.36
CA ASP A 237 -14.71 1.73 10.49
C ASP A 237 -14.04 1.31 9.17
N MET A 238 -14.26 2.10 8.12
CA MET A 238 -13.62 1.98 6.83
C MET A 238 -13.38 3.37 6.26
N GLN A 239 -12.14 3.65 5.88
CA GLN A 239 -11.73 4.93 5.33
C GLN A 239 -11.02 4.73 3.99
N GLU A 240 -11.21 5.67 3.07
CA GLU A 240 -10.60 5.67 1.74
C GLU A 240 -9.86 7.01 1.50
N PRO A 241 -8.75 7.27 2.22
CA PRO A 241 -7.99 8.50 2.08
C PRO A 241 -7.58 8.74 0.62
N PRO A 242 -7.84 9.95 0.06
CA PRO A 242 -7.57 10.23 -1.33
C PRO A 242 -6.09 10.51 -1.59
N LEU A 243 -5.64 10.25 -2.80
CA LEU A 243 -4.34 10.71 -3.30
C LEU A 243 -4.30 12.24 -3.30
N THR A 244 -3.29 12.81 -2.68
CA THR A 244 -2.96 14.23 -2.84
C THR A 244 -2.40 14.49 -4.23
N ALA A 245 -2.42 15.75 -4.69
CA ALA A 245 -1.79 16.13 -5.96
C ALA A 245 -0.29 15.78 -5.99
N GLU A 246 0.38 15.91 -4.84
CA GLU A 246 1.80 15.56 -4.66
C GLU A 246 2.04 14.05 -4.79
N ALA A 247 1.21 13.23 -4.14
CA ALA A 247 1.28 11.78 -4.24
C ALA A 247 0.88 11.23 -5.60
N ALA A 248 0.09 11.97 -6.37
CA ALA A 248 -0.35 11.60 -7.71
C ALA A 248 0.78 11.55 -8.73
N VAL A 249 1.86 12.33 -8.54
CA VAL A 249 2.99 12.38 -9.48
C VAL A 249 3.87 11.16 -9.34
N THR A 250 3.82 10.22 -10.29
CA THR A 250 4.70 9.04 -10.31
C THR A 250 6.01 9.32 -11.05
N VAL A 251 7.07 8.57 -10.71
CA VAL A 251 8.42 8.77 -11.29
C VAL A 251 8.41 8.61 -12.81
N ALA A 252 7.64 7.66 -13.35
CA ALA A 252 7.53 7.46 -14.80
C ALA A 252 6.71 8.55 -15.51
N GLN A 253 5.96 9.36 -14.75
CA GLN A 253 4.99 10.34 -15.26
C GLN A 253 5.40 11.78 -14.97
N VAL A 254 6.59 11.99 -14.41
CA VAL A 254 7.16 13.34 -14.15
C VAL A 254 7.01 14.34 -15.30
N PRO A 255 7.10 13.93 -16.60
CA PRO A 255 6.96 14.88 -17.70
C PRO A 255 5.57 15.55 -17.83
N LEU A 256 4.54 15.02 -17.16
CA LEU A 256 3.16 15.49 -17.28
C LEU A 256 2.51 15.78 -15.91
N PRO A 257 3.02 16.74 -15.12
CA PRO A 257 2.54 16.97 -13.75
C PRO A 257 1.07 17.37 -13.68
N GLU A 258 0.58 18.18 -14.61
CA GLU A 258 -0.82 18.61 -14.64
C GLU A 258 -1.75 17.45 -15.03
N ALA A 259 -1.38 16.65 -16.03
CA ALA A 259 -2.14 15.47 -16.41
C ALA A 259 -2.16 14.43 -15.29
N ASN A 260 -1.04 14.25 -14.58
CA ASN A 260 -0.98 13.37 -13.41
C ASN A 260 -1.90 13.84 -12.29
N ALA A 261 -1.85 15.12 -11.94
CA ALA A 261 -2.74 15.67 -10.94
C ALA A 261 -4.21 15.49 -11.35
N ALA A 262 -4.56 15.81 -12.59
CA ALA A 262 -5.92 15.66 -13.11
C ALA A 262 -6.36 14.18 -13.18
N ALA A 263 -5.47 13.27 -13.49
CA ALA A 263 -5.77 11.84 -13.59
C ALA A 263 -5.94 11.18 -12.22
N TRP A 264 -5.08 11.48 -11.24
CA TRP A 264 -4.95 10.68 -10.03
C TRP A 264 -5.35 11.39 -8.74
N ALA A 265 -5.17 12.72 -8.62
CA ALA A 265 -5.51 13.41 -7.39
C ALA A 265 -7.00 13.30 -7.05
N GLY A 266 -7.30 13.08 -5.78
CA GLY A 266 -8.65 12.88 -5.27
C GLY A 266 -9.24 11.48 -5.52
N LEU A 267 -8.53 10.57 -6.23
CA LEU A 267 -8.91 9.15 -6.24
C LEU A 267 -8.54 8.50 -4.90
N PRO A 268 -9.29 7.49 -4.43
CA PRO A 268 -8.94 6.77 -3.22
C PRO A 268 -7.55 6.14 -3.38
N GLY A 269 -6.62 6.55 -2.50
CA GLY A 269 -5.20 6.15 -2.55
C GLY A 269 -4.89 4.95 -1.67
N VAL A 270 -5.51 4.93 -0.50
CA VAL A 270 -5.34 3.91 0.53
C VAL A 270 -6.71 3.44 1.00
N LEU A 271 -6.83 2.17 1.31
CA LEU A 271 -7.99 1.59 1.98
C LEU A 271 -7.57 1.28 3.42
N VAL A 272 -8.32 1.80 4.39
CA VAL A 272 -8.07 1.58 5.83
C VAL A 272 -9.29 0.96 6.48
N TRP A 273 -9.09 -0.09 7.25
CA TRP A 273 -10.10 -0.79 8.02
C TRP A 273 -9.78 -0.75 9.50
N GLU A 274 -10.78 -0.48 10.34
CA GLU A 274 -10.79 -0.87 11.74
C GLU A 274 -11.75 -2.03 11.94
N LEU A 275 -11.22 -3.11 12.46
CA LEU A 275 -11.95 -4.34 12.75
C LEU A 275 -11.84 -4.65 14.23
N ALA A 276 -12.83 -5.36 14.77
CA ALA A 276 -12.76 -5.90 16.14
C ALA A 276 -12.96 -7.41 16.13
N ARG A 277 -12.21 -8.12 16.98
CA ARG A 277 -12.57 -9.47 17.37
C ARG A 277 -13.65 -9.38 18.45
N PRO A 278 -14.89 -9.83 18.21
CA PRO A 278 -15.95 -9.76 19.23
C PRO A 278 -15.50 -10.37 20.55
N ALA A 279 -15.92 -9.74 21.68
CA ALA A 279 -15.82 -10.40 22.97
C ALA A 279 -16.65 -11.69 22.89
N GLY A 280 -16.10 -12.80 23.35
CA GLY A 280 -16.87 -14.03 23.42
C GLY A 280 -18.11 -13.86 24.30
N PRO A 281 -19.09 -14.74 24.16
CA PRO A 281 -20.30 -14.71 24.98
C PRO A 281 -20.02 -14.86 26.46
#